data_82ab73ff12ffda48c0578df9037076ae
#
_entry.id   82ab73ff12ffda48c0578df9037076ae
#
_cell.length_a   1.000
_cell.length_b   1.000
_cell.length_c   1.000
_cell.angle_alpha   90.00
_cell.angle_beta   90.00
_cell.angle_gamma   90.00
#
_symmetry.space_group_name_H-M   'P 1'
#
loop_
_entity.id
_entity.type
_entity.pdbx_description
1 polymer ?
#
loop_
_entity_poly.entity_id
_entity_poly.type
_entity_poly.pdbx_seq_one_letter_code
_entity_poly.pdbx_strand_id
1 'polypeptide(L)'
;MTKHLGNRTTLRPARPEDFYSCARQYFEGMDAIIKDLNLDMDPQTAALRQRWDVAEVRIVTLDGVDIGWLQSFVKDDALFLGQLFVDRTLRGRGFGTQLVKSLIEEAARGGRAVTLGVVKTNPAQRLYERLGFRTTHEDERTFYMRRD
;
A
#
# COMPACT_ATOMS: atom_id res chain seq x y z
N MET A 1 -11.18 -10.00 9.57
CA MET A 1 -11.68 -9.21 10.69
C MET A 1 -11.34 -7.73 10.50
N THR A 2 -12.30 -6.87 10.71
CA THR A 2 -12.11 -5.43 10.54
C THR A 2 -11.28 -4.86 11.70
N LYS A 3 -10.28 -4.06 11.37
CA LYS A 3 -9.41 -3.40 12.35
C LYS A 3 -9.77 -1.92 12.41
N HIS A 4 -10.01 -1.40 13.61
CA HIS A 4 -10.31 0.00 13.84
C HIS A 4 -9.03 0.77 14.13
N LEU A 5 -8.80 1.89 13.43
CA LEU A 5 -7.59 2.69 13.54
C LEU A 5 -7.80 4.02 14.28
N GLY A 6 -8.99 4.27 14.77
CA GLY A 6 -9.37 5.57 15.30
C GLY A 6 -9.77 6.55 14.19
N ASN A 7 -10.26 7.74 14.59
CA ASN A 7 -10.72 8.77 13.63
C ASN A 7 -11.70 8.24 12.59
N ARG A 8 -12.53 7.24 12.97
CA ARG A 8 -13.54 6.61 12.11
C ARG A 8 -12.95 5.89 10.89
N THR A 9 -11.67 5.58 10.96
CA THR A 9 -10.95 4.83 9.92
C THR A 9 -10.87 3.36 10.29
N THR A 10 -11.12 2.47 9.33
CA THR A 10 -10.99 1.03 9.52
C THR A 10 -10.23 0.38 8.38
N LEU A 11 -9.69 -0.81 8.67
CA LEU A 11 -9.17 -1.73 7.66
C LEU A 11 -10.07 -2.96 7.68
N ARG A 12 -10.83 -3.17 6.62
CA ARG A 12 -11.67 -4.36 6.48
C ARG A 12 -11.05 -5.37 5.52
N PRO A 13 -11.32 -6.67 5.70
CA PRO A 13 -10.88 -7.65 4.71
C PRO A 13 -11.48 -7.33 3.33
N ALA A 14 -10.69 -7.56 2.29
CA ALA A 14 -11.19 -7.40 0.92
C ALA A 14 -12.09 -8.57 0.54
N ARG A 15 -12.95 -8.32 -0.45
CA ARG A 15 -13.78 -9.32 -1.11
C ARG A 15 -13.37 -9.40 -2.57
N PRO A 16 -13.65 -10.50 -3.27
CA PRO A 16 -13.25 -10.61 -4.68
C PRO A 16 -13.74 -9.45 -5.55
N GLU A 17 -14.94 -8.94 -5.30
CA GLU A 17 -15.53 -7.83 -6.05
C GLU A 17 -14.82 -6.49 -5.81
N ASP A 18 -14.05 -6.36 -4.74
CA ASP A 18 -13.27 -5.14 -4.47
C ASP A 18 -12.14 -4.94 -5.46
N PHE A 19 -11.77 -5.96 -6.22
CA PHE A 19 -10.69 -5.86 -7.19
C PHE A 19 -10.85 -4.66 -8.12
N TYR A 20 -12.06 -4.43 -8.61
CA TYR A 20 -12.28 -3.36 -9.60
C TYR A 20 -12.03 -1.97 -9.04
N SER A 21 -12.44 -1.71 -7.81
CA SER A 21 -12.15 -0.45 -7.13
C SER A 21 -10.66 -0.28 -6.86
N CYS A 22 -10.01 -1.36 -6.43
CA CYS A 22 -8.56 -1.37 -6.19
C CYS A 22 -7.79 -1.10 -7.47
N ALA A 23 -8.18 -1.75 -8.58
CA ALA A 23 -7.54 -1.57 -9.87
C ALA A 23 -7.69 -0.12 -10.35
N ARG A 24 -8.86 0.47 -10.17
CA ARG A 24 -9.09 1.87 -10.55
C ARG A 24 -8.13 2.81 -9.81
N GLN A 25 -7.99 2.65 -8.50
CA GLN A 25 -7.08 3.48 -7.71
C GLN A 25 -5.63 3.25 -8.09
N TYR A 26 -5.25 2.01 -8.35
CA TYR A 26 -3.91 1.66 -8.80
C TYR A 26 -3.57 2.39 -10.10
N PHE A 27 -4.45 2.35 -11.09
CA PHE A 27 -4.21 2.98 -12.39
C PHE A 27 -4.30 4.50 -12.34
N GLU A 28 -5.13 5.07 -11.49
CA GLU A 28 -5.14 6.52 -11.24
C GLU A 28 -3.78 6.99 -10.75
N GLY A 29 -3.16 6.24 -9.83
CA GLY A 29 -1.85 6.56 -9.29
C GLY A 29 -0.73 6.40 -10.31
N MET A 30 -0.94 5.62 -11.37
CA MET A 30 0.05 5.36 -12.42
C MET A 30 -0.29 6.02 -13.76
N ASP A 31 -1.30 6.86 -13.80
CA ASP A 31 -1.83 7.43 -15.04
C ASP A 31 -0.75 8.10 -15.89
N ALA A 32 0.11 8.91 -15.27
CA ALA A 32 1.19 9.58 -16.00
C ALA A 32 2.19 8.59 -16.61
N ILE A 33 2.54 7.54 -15.85
CA ILE A 33 3.47 6.51 -16.32
C ILE A 33 2.87 5.75 -17.50
N ILE A 34 1.59 5.39 -17.40
CA ILE A 34 0.89 4.66 -18.45
C ILE A 34 0.83 5.49 -19.73
N LYS A 35 0.49 6.77 -19.62
CA LYS A 35 0.45 7.68 -20.77
C LYS A 35 1.82 7.86 -21.42
N ASP A 36 2.85 8.06 -20.61
CA ASP A 36 4.22 8.30 -21.10
C ASP A 36 4.77 7.06 -21.84
N LEU A 37 4.43 5.85 -21.34
CA LEU A 37 4.92 4.61 -21.93
C LEU A 37 3.96 4.02 -22.96
N ASN A 38 2.78 4.64 -23.15
CA ASN A 38 1.75 4.17 -24.08
C ASN A 38 1.39 2.69 -23.83
N LEU A 39 1.20 2.32 -22.56
CA LEU A 39 0.91 0.96 -22.17
C LEU A 39 -0.55 0.60 -22.42
N ASP A 40 -0.76 -0.63 -22.91
CA ASP A 40 -2.11 -1.18 -23.07
C ASP A 40 -2.69 -1.53 -21.68
N MET A 41 -3.90 -1.04 -21.40
CA MET A 41 -4.55 -1.23 -20.11
C MET A 41 -5.01 -2.65 -19.84
N ASP A 42 -5.41 -3.39 -20.87
CA ASP A 42 -5.91 -4.75 -20.69
C ASP A 42 -4.82 -5.71 -20.17
N PRO A 43 -3.60 -5.75 -20.75
CA PRO A 43 -2.51 -6.51 -20.17
C PRO A 43 -2.11 -6.03 -18.78
N GLN A 44 -2.17 -4.72 -18.50
CA GLN A 44 -1.85 -4.16 -17.18
C GLN A 44 -2.87 -4.60 -16.14
N THR A 45 -4.14 -4.60 -16.48
CA THR A 45 -5.21 -5.09 -15.59
C THR A 45 -5.03 -6.57 -15.29
N ALA A 46 -4.71 -7.38 -16.29
CA ALA A 46 -4.46 -8.82 -16.11
C ALA A 46 -3.25 -9.05 -15.20
N ALA A 47 -2.18 -8.26 -15.37
CA ALA A 47 -0.99 -8.37 -14.52
C ALA A 47 -1.29 -8.02 -13.07
N LEU A 48 -2.07 -6.97 -12.84
CA LEU A 48 -2.49 -6.60 -11.48
C LEU A 48 -3.34 -7.70 -10.87
N ARG A 49 -4.28 -8.28 -11.62
CA ARG A 49 -5.15 -9.36 -11.13
C ARG A 49 -4.34 -10.56 -10.64
N GLN A 50 -3.22 -10.87 -11.30
CA GLN A 50 -2.35 -11.96 -10.86
C GLN A 50 -1.65 -11.68 -9.54
N ARG A 51 -1.35 -10.41 -9.24
CA ARG A 51 -0.66 -10.00 -8.01
C ARG A 51 -1.63 -9.67 -6.88
N TRP A 52 -2.86 -9.31 -7.20
CA TRP A 52 -3.86 -8.92 -6.21
C TRP A 52 -4.44 -10.18 -5.56
N ASP A 53 -4.07 -10.41 -4.31
CA ASP A 53 -4.54 -11.57 -3.54
C ASP A 53 -5.54 -11.09 -2.49
N VAL A 54 -6.77 -11.56 -2.61
CA VAL A 54 -7.87 -11.14 -1.72
C VAL A 54 -7.54 -11.40 -0.24
N ALA A 55 -6.76 -12.45 0.05
CA ALA A 55 -6.38 -12.78 1.42
C ALA A 55 -5.36 -11.79 2.01
N GLU A 56 -4.64 -11.08 1.16
CA GLU A 56 -3.58 -10.13 1.56
C GLU A 56 -4.04 -8.68 1.50
N VAL A 57 -5.20 -8.42 0.88
CA VAL A 57 -5.69 -7.07 0.66
C VAL A 57 -6.67 -6.67 1.75
N ARG A 58 -6.52 -5.46 2.25
CA ARG A 58 -7.46 -4.84 3.16
C ARG A 58 -7.90 -3.49 2.59
N ILE A 59 -9.18 -3.21 2.74
CA ILE A 59 -9.79 -1.98 2.24
C ILE A 59 -9.81 -0.96 3.37
N VAL A 60 -9.35 0.25 3.07
CA VAL A 60 -9.37 1.36 4.02
C VAL A 60 -10.70 2.06 3.90
N THR A 61 -11.42 2.20 5.02
CA THR A 61 -12.69 2.92 5.04
C THR A 61 -12.61 4.12 5.97
N LEU A 62 -13.37 5.15 5.65
CA LEU A 62 -13.60 6.33 6.49
C LEU A 62 -15.10 6.51 6.62
N ASP A 63 -15.62 6.41 7.86
CA ASP A 63 -17.07 6.45 8.12
C ASP A 63 -17.86 5.45 7.26
N GLY A 64 -17.27 4.26 7.05
CA GLY A 64 -17.91 3.21 6.25
C GLY A 64 -17.78 3.37 4.74
N VAL A 65 -17.09 4.41 4.27
CA VAL A 65 -16.86 4.65 2.84
C VAL A 65 -15.46 4.19 2.47
N ASP A 66 -15.36 3.39 1.41
CA ASP A 66 -14.06 2.90 0.93
C ASP A 66 -13.23 4.07 0.38
N ILE A 67 -12.03 4.28 0.92
CA ILE A 67 -11.15 5.40 0.54
C ILE A 67 -9.78 4.95 0.06
N GLY A 68 -9.46 3.69 0.16
CA GLY A 68 -8.15 3.20 -0.24
C GLY A 68 -8.01 1.70 0.00
N TRP A 69 -6.80 1.21 -0.21
CA TRP A 69 -6.51 -0.20 0.04
C TRP A 69 -5.02 -0.40 0.26
N LEU A 70 -4.69 -1.48 0.94
CA LEU A 70 -3.31 -1.91 1.08
C LEU A 70 -3.22 -3.42 0.89
N GLN A 71 -2.03 -3.87 0.52
CA GLN A 71 -1.73 -5.28 0.41
C GLN A 71 -0.43 -5.55 1.15
N SER A 72 -0.47 -6.49 2.09
CA SER A 72 0.67 -6.87 2.89
C SER A 72 0.69 -8.37 3.10
N PHE A 73 1.90 -8.93 3.24
CA PHE A 73 2.08 -10.34 3.51
C PHE A 73 3.42 -10.57 4.19
N VAL A 74 3.55 -11.71 4.86
CA VAL A 74 4.82 -12.09 5.50
C VAL A 74 5.77 -12.64 4.45
N LYS A 75 6.97 -12.08 4.38
CA LYS A 75 8.03 -12.52 3.48
C LYS A 75 9.37 -12.42 4.22
N ASP A 76 10.12 -13.52 4.22
CA ASP A 76 11.44 -13.57 4.88
C ASP A 76 11.36 -13.09 6.34
N ASP A 77 10.31 -13.54 7.04
CA ASP A 77 10.03 -13.24 8.44
C ASP A 77 9.78 -11.76 8.75
N ALA A 78 9.50 -10.97 7.74
CA ALA A 78 9.09 -9.57 7.88
C ALA A 78 7.70 -9.37 7.29
N LEU A 79 6.99 -8.35 7.74
CA LEU A 79 5.73 -7.94 7.11
C LEU A 79 6.08 -7.02 5.95
N PHE A 80 5.79 -7.48 4.74
CA PHE A 80 6.06 -6.73 3.51
C PHE A 80 4.83 -5.94 3.09
N LEU A 81 5.00 -4.62 2.94
CA LEU A 81 3.96 -3.75 2.40
C LEU A 81 4.15 -3.66 0.89
N GLY A 82 3.28 -4.34 0.15
CA GLY A 82 3.37 -4.39 -1.31
C GLY A 82 2.69 -3.25 -2.01
N GLN A 83 1.53 -2.82 -1.51
CA GLN A 83 0.74 -1.75 -2.11
C GLN A 83 0.07 -0.93 -1.03
N LEU A 84 -0.04 0.39 -1.26
CA LEU A 84 -0.77 1.31 -0.39
C LEU A 84 -1.32 2.46 -1.24
N PHE A 85 -2.63 2.58 -1.30
CA PHE A 85 -3.30 3.62 -2.05
C PHE A 85 -4.38 4.28 -1.20
N VAL A 86 -4.45 5.60 -1.26
CA VAL A 86 -5.49 6.41 -0.62
C VAL A 86 -6.07 7.32 -1.70
N ASP A 87 -7.38 7.52 -1.65
CA ASP A 87 -8.09 8.38 -2.59
C ASP A 87 -7.36 9.73 -2.74
N ARG A 88 -7.20 10.15 -3.97
CA ARG A 88 -6.46 11.37 -4.31
C ARG A 88 -6.96 12.59 -3.54
N THR A 89 -8.27 12.71 -3.35
CA THR A 89 -8.88 13.85 -2.66
C THR A 89 -8.56 13.88 -1.16
N LEU A 90 -8.09 12.76 -0.60
CA LEU A 90 -7.80 12.63 0.84
C LEU A 90 -6.30 12.59 1.14
N ARG A 91 -5.46 12.75 0.13
CA ARG A 91 -4.01 12.77 0.32
C ARG A 91 -3.59 14.03 1.09
N GLY A 92 -2.49 13.92 1.84
CA GLY A 92 -1.98 15.01 2.65
C GLY A 92 -2.72 15.22 3.96
N ARG A 93 -3.60 14.30 4.35
CA ARG A 93 -4.36 14.37 5.61
C ARG A 93 -3.89 13.37 6.67
N GLY A 94 -2.74 12.73 6.45
CA GLY A 94 -2.15 11.82 7.43
C GLY A 94 -2.64 10.38 7.39
N PHE A 95 -3.48 10.00 6.41
CA PHE A 95 -3.96 8.61 6.31
C PHE A 95 -2.84 7.64 6.04
N GLY A 96 -1.91 7.98 5.14
CA GLY A 96 -0.77 7.12 4.85
C GLY A 96 0.08 6.87 6.09
N THR A 97 0.37 7.91 6.85
CA THR A 97 1.10 7.81 8.12
C THR A 97 0.38 6.90 9.10
N GLN A 98 -0.93 7.08 9.26
CA GLN A 98 -1.74 6.27 10.17
C GLN A 98 -1.71 4.80 9.78
N LEU A 99 -1.85 4.51 8.48
CA LEU A 99 -1.86 3.14 7.97
C LEU A 99 -0.50 2.46 8.16
N VAL A 100 0.59 3.14 7.86
CA VAL A 100 1.93 2.58 8.04
C VAL A 100 2.23 2.34 9.51
N LYS A 101 1.87 3.27 10.40
CA LYS A 101 2.01 3.06 11.85
C LYS A 101 1.23 1.84 12.32
N SER A 102 0.03 1.64 11.81
CA SER A 102 -0.78 0.47 12.12
C SER A 102 -0.09 -0.84 11.72
N LEU A 103 0.54 -0.85 10.55
CA LEU A 103 1.29 -2.03 10.09
C LEU A 103 2.53 -2.28 10.96
N ILE A 104 3.22 -1.22 11.38
CA ILE A 104 4.38 -1.34 12.27
C ILE A 104 3.96 -1.99 13.59
N GLU A 105 2.85 -1.55 14.17
CA GLU A 105 2.32 -2.12 15.42
C GLU A 105 1.92 -3.58 15.23
N GLU A 106 1.26 -3.89 14.12
CA GLU A 106 0.84 -5.26 13.79
C GLU A 106 2.06 -6.18 13.66
N ALA A 107 3.09 -5.73 12.95
CA ALA A 107 4.33 -6.49 12.79
C ALA A 107 5.03 -6.71 14.13
N ALA A 108 5.08 -5.68 14.97
CA ALA A 108 5.70 -5.74 16.29
C ALA A 108 5.07 -6.79 17.19
N ARG A 109 3.75 -6.97 17.11
CA ARG A 109 3.05 -8.01 17.87
C ARG A 109 3.51 -9.41 17.49
N GLY A 110 3.92 -9.61 16.24
CA GLY A 110 4.47 -10.88 15.77
C GLY A 110 5.99 -10.95 15.84
N GLY A 111 6.64 -9.95 16.44
CA GLY A 111 8.09 -9.89 16.52
C GLY A 111 8.76 -9.67 15.17
N ARG A 112 8.08 -8.98 14.24
CA ARG A 112 8.55 -8.80 12.87
C ARG A 112 8.88 -7.35 12.57
N ALA A 113 9.83 -7.16 11.65
CA ALA A 113 10.07 -5.88 11.00
C ALA A 113 9.01 -5.63 9.92
N VAL A 114 8.96 -4.40 9.42
CA VAL A 114 8.21 -4.05 8.21
C VAL A 114 9.20 -3.74 7.10
N THR A 115 8.97 -4.28 5.92
CA THR A 115 9.77 -4.00 4.73
C THR A 115 8.88 -3.48 3.60
N LEU A 116 9.47 -2.71 2.70
CA LEU A 116 8.76 -2.19 1.53
C LEU A 116 9.77 -1.80 0.44
N GLY A 117 9.24 -1.59 -0.77
CA GLY A 117 9.97 -0.96 -1.85
C GLY A 117 9.27 0.33 -2.24
N VAL A 118 10.03 1.38 -2.47
CA VAL A 118 9.48 2.67 -2.92
C VAL A 118 10.26 3.15 -4.14
N VAL A 119 9.53 3.52 -5.19
CA VAL A 119 10.15 4.04 -6.42
C VAL A 119 10.86 5.35 -6.10
N LYS A 120 12.08 5.50 -6.62
CA LYS A 120 12.96 6.63 -6.27
C LYS A 120 12.36 8.01 -6.55
N THR A 121 11.44 8.09 -7.50
CA THR A 121 10.74 9.34 -7.82
C THR A 121 9.53 9.61 -6.94
N ASN A 122 9.15 8.65 -6.08
CA ASN A 122 7.99 8.78 -5.21
C ASN A 122 8.39 9.55 -3.95
N PRO A 123 7.72 10.69 -3.65
CA PRO A 123 8.05 11.48 -2.44
C PRO A 123 7.74 10.76 -1.13
N ALA A 124 7.01 9.63 -1.16
CA ALA A 124 6.69 8.87 0.03
C ALA A 124 7.92 8.35 0.77
N GLN A 125 9.09 8.29 0.14
CA GLN A 125 10.32 7.90 0.81
C GLN A 125 10.55 8.72 2.09
N ARG A 126 10.29 10.02 2.05
CA ARG A 126 10.46 10.89 3.21
C ARG A 126 9.52 10.52 4.35
N LEU A 127 8.30 10.13 4.03
CA LEU A 127 7.35 9.64 5.01
C LEU A 127 7.90 8.41 5.71
N TYR A 128 8.40 7.45 4.95
CA TYR A 128 8.95 6.22 5.52
C TYR A 128 10.17 6.51 6.39
N GLU A 129 11.07 7.38 5.95
CA GLU A 129 12.22 7.78 6.76
C GLU A 129 11.79 8.39 8.10
N ARG A 130 10.78 9.27 8.09
CA ARG A 130 10.26 9.87 9.33
C ARG A 130 9.67 8.83 10.28
N LEU A 131 9.17 7.72 9.74
CA LEU A 131 8.61 6.64 10.54
C LEU A 131 9.66 5.61 10.98
N GLY A 132 10.93 5.87 10.73
CA GLY A 132 12.03 5.04 11.20
C GLY A 132 12.51 3.98 10.21
N PHE A 133 12.04 4.01 8.98
CA PHE A 133 12.55 3.13 7.94
C PHE A 133 13.92 3.60 7.46
N ARG A 134 14.78 2.65 7.15
CA ARG A 134 16.09 2.89 6.53
C ARG A 134 16.19 2.11 5.23
N THR A 135 16.91 2.67 4.27
CA THR A 135 17.19 1.98 3.02
C THR A 135 18.22 0.88 3.28
N THR A 136 17.89 -0.35 2.92
CA THR A 136 18.78 -1.49 3.06
C THR A 136 19.57 -1.76 1.78
N HIS A 137 18.94 -1.57 0.64
CA HIS A 137 19.56 -1.72 -0.67
C HIS A 137 18.68 -0.99 -1.69
N GLU A 138 19.19 -0.89 -2.92
CA GLU A 138 18.47 -0.23 -4.01
C GLU A 138 18.83 -0.85 -5.34
N ASP A 139 17.94 -0.66 -6.31
CA ASP A 139 18.24 -0.92 -7.71
C ASP A 139 18.08 0.39 -8.49
N GLU A 140 18.02 0.32 -9.82
CA GLU A 140 17.94 1.53 -10.65
C GLU A 140 16.70 2.39 -10.37
N ARG A 141 15.59 1.76 -9.96
CA ARG A 141 14.29 2.42 -9.85
C ARG A 141 13.74 2.48 -8.43
N THR A 142 14.21 1.65 -7.52
CA THR A 142 13.54 1.40 -6.24
C THR A 142 14.52 1.46 -5.08
N PHE A 143 14.12 2.12 -3.99
CA PHE A 143 14.75 1.98 -2.68
C PHE A 143 14.00 0.88 -1.92
N TYR A 144 14.73 -0.07 -1.35
CA TYR A 144 14.16 -1.09 -0.47
C TYR A 144 14.43 -0.68 0.97
N MET A 145 13.38 -0.61 1.76
CA MET A 145 13.46 -0.02 3.10
C MET A 145 12.96 -1.02 4.14
N ARG A 146 13.48 -0.85 5.34
CA ARG A 146 13.14 -1.70 6.48
C ARG A 146 13.06 -0.90 7.75
N ARG A 147 12.09 -1.25 8.59
CA ARG A 147 11.97 -0.76 9.96
C ARG A 147 11.86 -1.95 10.89
N ASP A 148 12.83 -2.09 11.76
CA ASP A 148 12.85 -3.14 12.79
C ASP A 148 11.91 -2.85 13.93
#